data_9db5ead37d50422557fbc3611656964b
#
_entry.id   9db5ead37d50422557fbc3611656964b
#
_cell.length_a   1.000
_cell.length_b   1.000
_cell.length_c   1.000
_cell.angle_alpha   90.00
_cell.angle_beta   90.00
_cell.angle_gamma   90.00
#
_symmetry.space_group_name_H-M   'P 1'
#
loop_
_entity.id
_entity.type
_entity.pdbx_description
1 polymer ?
#
loop_
_entity_poly.entity_id
_entity_poly.type
_entity_poly.pdbx_seq_one_letter_code
_entity_poly.pdbx_strand_id
1 'polypeptide(L)'
;RSLKTGAEVCIIGSGGSALSISAYLGNEERHGKDLPSRIHLNNRSAPRLAEGVRILEYLNVPMSYHLCKTPELNDRIVEALPAGSLVINATGLGKDRPGSPLTDHCKFPENGLVWELNYRGTLEFMHQAEAQRERRGLLIEDGWTYFIHGWTQVIAEVFHIDITGERLAACDRLAREMRK
;
A
#
# COMPACT_ATOMS: atom_id res chain seq x y z
N ARG A 1 10.62 1.30 10.97
CA ARG A 1 11.56 2.13 10.17
C ARG A 1 10.93 3.49 9.95
N SER A 2 11.76 4.55 9.93
CA SER A 2 11.31 5.93 9.70
C SER A 2 11.47 6.28 8.22
N LEU A 3 10.54 7.07 7.67
CA LEU A 3 10.64 7.63 6.31
C LEU A 3 11.54 8.89 6.25
N LYS A 4 12.05 9.34 7.38
CA LYS A 4 12.94 10.54 7.51
C LYS A 4 14.25 10.47 6.72
N THR A 5 14.60 9.33 6.20
CA THR A 5 15.89 9.09 5.50
C THR A 5 15.88 9.48 4.02
N GLY A 6 14.85 10.20 3.56
CA GLY A 6 14.65 10.48 2.15
C GLY A 6 13.94 9.34 1.39
N ALA A 7 13.39 8.37 2.10
CA ALA A 7 12.59 7.30 1.50
C ALA A 7 11.32 7.86 0.86
N GLU A 8 10.88 7.20 -0.20
CA GLU A 8 9.68 7.54 -0.96
C GLU A 8 8.62 6.46 -0.79
N VAL A 9 7.39 6.77 -1.15
CA VAL A 9 6.27 5.82 -1.16
C VAL A 9 5.74 5.67 -2.56
N CYS A 10 5.66 4.44 -3.07
CA CYS A 10 5.01 4.14 -4.34
C CYS A 10 3.73 3.34 -4.08
N ILE A 11 2.58 3.89 -4.46
CA ILE A 11 1.28 3.27 -4.33
C ILE A 11 0.76 2.92 -5.72
N ILE A 12 0.62 1.63 -6.00
CA ILE A 12 0.11 1.13 -7.27
C ILE A 12 -1.39 0.89 -7.13
N GLY A 13 -2.17 1.71 -7.82
CA GLY A 13 -3.61 1.86 -7.69
C GLY A 13 -3.99 3.27 -7.22
N SER A 14 -5.19 3.75 -7.58
CA SER A 14 -5.75 5.03 -7.11
C SER A 14 -7.22 4.87 -6.70
N GLY A 15 -7.53 3.76 -6.04
CA GLY A 15 -8.81 3.54 -5.39
C GLY A 15 -8.86 4.14 -3.99
N GLY A 16 -9.99 3.95 -3.28
CA GLY A 16 -10.20 4.50 -1.94
C GLY A 16 -9.06 4.22 -0.96
N SER A 17 -8.57 2.96 -0.89
CA SER A 17 -7.45 2.59 -0.02
C SER A 17 -6.17 3.36 -0.37
N ALA A 18 -5.84 3.47 -1.66
CA ALA A 18 -4.65 4.22 -2.09
C ALA A 18 -4.73 5.69 -1.70
N LEU A 19 -5.88 6.32 -1.91
CA LEU A 19 -6.11 7.73 -1.56
C LEU A 19 -6.06 7.95 -0.06
N SER A 20 -6.71 7.08 0.73
CA SER A 20 -6.70 7.17 2.21
C SER A 20 -5.28 6.98 2.77
N ILE A 21 -4.51 6.04 2.24
CA ILE A 21 -3.12 5.81 2.65
C ILE A 21 -2.25 7.01 2.26
N SER A 22 -2.40 7.55 1.05
CA SER A 22 -1.68 8.76 0.62
C SER A 22 -1.98 9.94 1.56
N ALA A 23 -3.26 10.17 1.85
CA ALA A 23 -3.70 11.23 2.76
C ALA A 23 -3.14 11.04 4.18
N TYR A 24 -3.13 9.80 4.67
CA TYR A 24 -2.59 9.48 5.99
C TYR A 24 -1.08 9.71 6.06
N LEU A 25 -0.32 9.14 5.12
CA LEU A 25 1.15 9.22 5.11
C LEU A 25 1.67 10.63 4.79
N GLY A 26 0.90 11.42 4.04
CA GLY A 26 1.24 12.80 3.70
C GLY A 26 0.76 13.85 4.72
N ASN A 27 0.14 13.44 5.83
CA ASN A 27 -0.40 14.35 6.82
C ASN A 27 0.66 14.77 7.85
N GLU A 28 1.14 16.01 7.74
CA GLU A 28 2.15 16.59 8.63
C GLU A 28 1.65 16.70 10.07
N GLU A 29 0.38 16.98 10.31
CA GLU A 29 -0.18 17.09 11.66
C GLU A 29 -0.09 15.77 12.43
N ARG A 30 -0.17 14.62 11.72
CA ARG A 30 -0.08 13.30 12.32
C ARG A 30 1.34 12.81 12.51
N HIS A 31 2.23 13.12 11.57
CA HIS A 31 3.56 12.53 11.48
C HIS A 31 4.69 13.51 11.80
N GLY A 32 4.36 14.81 11.96
CA GLY A 32 5.35 15.85 12.14
C GLY A 32 6.34 15.84 10.96
N LYS A 33 7.63 15.68 11.26
CA LYS A 33 8.69 15.64 10.23
C LYS A 33 8.96 14.23 9.69
N ASP A 34 8.24 13.20 10.13
CA ASP A 34 8.40 11.83 9.61
C ASP A 34 7.50 11.58 8.40
N LEU A 35 7.75 12.34 7.35
CA LEU A 35 7.04 12.27 6.09
C LEU A 35 7.92 11.61 5.02
N PRO A 36 7.31 10.94 4.04
CA PRO A 36 8.04 10.51 2.86
C PRO A 36 8.53 11.73 2.09
N SER A 37 9.70 11.62 1.46
CA SER A 37 10.21 12.71 0.61
C SER A 37 9.37 12.93 -0.65
N ARG A 38 8.63 11.89 -1.06
CA ARG A 38 7.68 11.91 -2.19
C ARG A 38 6.71 10.75 -2.10
N ILE A 39 5.48 10.96 -2.60
CA ILE A 39 4.52 9.89 -2.83
C ILE A 39 4.25 9.77 -4.34
N HIS A 40 4.46 8.58 -4.89
CA HIS A 40 4.11 8.22 -6.25
C HIS A 40 2.75 7.51 -6.24
N LEU A 41 1.80 8.01 -7.02
CA LEU A 41 0.50 7.37 -7.23
C LEU A 41 0.40 6.89 -8.67
N ASN A 42 0.35 5.58 -8.86
CA ASN A 42 0.35 4.94 -10.17
C ASN A 42 -1.04 4.38 -10.48
N ASN A 43 -1.53 4.59 -11.70
CA ASN A 43 -2.75 3.92 -12.16
C ASN A 43 -2.73 3.70 -13.67
N ARG A 44 -3.44 2.66 -14.12
CA ARG A 44 -3.65 2.40 -15.56
C ARG A 44 -4.77 3.24 -16.19
N SER A 45 -5.62 3.85 -15.37
CA SER A 45 -6.78 4.64 -15.79
C SER A 45 -6.52 6.13 -15.62
N ALA A 46 -6.45 6.88 -16.71
CA ALA A 46 -6.26 8.32 -16.65
C ALA A 46 -7.37 9.07 -15.90
N PRO A 47 -8.67 8.74 -16.06
CA PRO A 47 -9.72 9.40 -15.26
C PRO A 47 -9.58 9.17 -13.75
N ARG A 48 -9.23 7.94 -13.32
CA ARG A 48 -9.00 7.65 -11.89
C ARG A 48 -7.76 8.35 -11.34
N LEU A 49 -6.74 8.49 -12.16
CA LEU A 49 -5.54 9.22 -11.77
C LEU A 49 -5.82 10.71 -11.62
N ALA A 50 -6.59 11.31 -12.53
CA ALA A 50 -7.03 12.70 -12.45
C ALA A 50 -7.87 12.98 -11.21
N GLU A 51 -8.75 12.06 -10.82
CA GLU A 51 -9.51 12.16 -9.58
C GLU A 51 -8.58 12.08 -8.35
N GLY A 52 -7.57 11.22 -8.40
CA GLY A 52 -6.53 11.15 -7.36
C GLY A 52 -5.78 12.47 -7.20
N VAL A 53 -5.40 13.12 -8.31
CA VAL A 53 -4.79 14.46 -8.30
C VAL A 53 -5.69 15.44 -7.56
N ARG A 54 -6.97 15.53 -7.97
CA ARG A 54 -7.95 16.46 -7.39
C ARG A 54 -8.15 16.25 -5.87
N ILE A 55 -8.18 14.98 -5.42
CA ILE A 55 -8.41 14.66 -4.01
C ILE A 55 -7.19 14.94 -3.15
N LEU A 56 -5.98 14.75 -3.69
CA LEU A 56 -4.73 14.84 -2.92
C LEU A 56 -3.99 16.18 -3.11
N GLU A 57 -4.57 17.15 -3.84
CA GLU A 57 -3.94 18.45 -4.12
C GLU A 57 -3.62 19.27 -2.87
N TYR A 58 -4.31 18.99 -1.75
CA TYR A 58 -4.09 19.67 -0.47
C TYR A 58 -2.89 19.16 0.33
N LEU A 59 -2.27 18.06 -0.08
CA LEU A 59 -1.13 17.51 0.63
C LEU A 59 0.13 18.35 0.40
N ASN A 60 0.87 18.59 1.48
CA ASN A 60 2.14 19.33 1.42
C ASN A 60 3.33 18.44 1.00
N VAL A 61 3.15 17.10 1.02
CA VAL A 61 4.18 16.17 0.54
C VAL A 61 4.23 16.20 -0.99
N PRO A 62 5.42 16.25 -1.60
CA PRO A 62 5.56 16.19 -3.05
C PRO A 62 4.90 14.93 -3.63
N MET A 63 3.95 15.13 -4.56
CA MET A 63 3.24 14.04 -5.24
C MET A 63 3.75 13.88 -6.68
N SER A 64 3.85 12.63 -7.12
CA SER A 64 4.08 12.28 -8.53
C SER A 64 2.99 11.33 -9.00
N TYR A 65 2.38 11.61 -10.14
CA TYR A 65 1.27 10.84 -10.69
C TYR A 65 1.69 10.18 -11.99
N HIS A 66 1.53 8.85 -12.08
CA HIS A 66 2.02 8.07 -13.20
C HIS A 66 0.91 7.27 -13.88
N LEU A 67 0.70 7.51 -15.18
CA LEU A 67 -0.19 6.70 -15.99
C LEU A 67 0.55 5.43 -16.45
N CYS A 68 0.42 4.36 -15.69
CA CYS A 68 1.06 3.08 -15.93
C CYS A 68 0.05 2.09 -16.53
N LYS A 69 0.00 2.00 -17.87
CA LYS A 69 -0.93 1.10 -18.57
C LYS A 69 -0.46 -0.36 -18.60
N THR A 70 0.81 -0.60 -18.36
CA THR A 70 1.42 -1.94 -18.33
C THR A 70 2.27 -2.13 -17.07
N PRO A 71 2.52 -3.38 -16.64
CA PRO A 71 3.36 -3.66 -15.47
C PRO A 71 4.78 -3.09 -15.59
N GLU A 72 5.39 -3.12 -16.77
CA GLU A 72 6.76 -2.62 -17.00
C GLU A 72 6.89 -1.12 -16.72
N LEU A 73 5.80 -0.36 -16.85
CA LEU A 73 5.81 1.06 -16.47
C LEU A 73 5.84 1.24 -14.95
N ASN A 74 5.19 0.36 -14.20
CA ASN A 74 5.31 0.34 -12.74
C ASN A 74 6.70 -0.10 -12.31
N ASP A 75 7.29 -1.12 -12.96
CA ASP A 75 8.64 -1.59 -12.67
C ASP A 75 9.65 -0.45 -12.70
N ARG A 76 9.61 0.38 -13.74
CA ARG A 76 10.51 1.55 -13.89
C ARG A 76 10.42 2.53 -12.71
N ILE A 77 9.20 2.74 -12.20
CA ILE A 77 8.99 3.63 -11.06
C ILE A 77 9.54 2.99 -9.79
N VAL A 78 9.22 1.71 -9.56
CA VAL A 78 9.66 0.97 -8.36
C VAL A 78 11.19 0.83 -8.33
N GLU A 79 11.82 0.53 -9.45
CA GLU A 79 13.27 0.38 -9.56
C GLU A 79 14.04 1.69 -9.38
N ALA A 80 13.39 2.83 -9.61
CA ALA A 80 13.99 4.16 -9.42
C ALA A 80 13.89 4.67 -7.97
N LEU A 81 13.15 3.98 -7.10
CA LEU A 81 12.96 4.41 -5.70
C LEU A 81 14.27 4.29 -4.89
N PRO A 82 14.53 5.24 -4.00
CA PRO A 82 15.68 5.15 -3.10
C PRO A 82 15.53 3.97 -2.11
N ALA A 83 16.63 3.54 -1.55
CA ALA A 83 16.65 2.48 -0.54
C ALA A 83 15.76 2.84 0.67
N GLY A 84 15.11 1.84 1.25
CA GLY A 84 14.19 2.02 2.38
C GLY A 84 12.80 2.50 2.00
N SER A 85 12.51 2.70 0.71
CA SER A 85 11.19 3.13 0.24
C SER A 85 10.10 2.07 0.44
N LEU A 86 8.85 2.52 0.51
CA LEU A 86 7.67 1.69 0.66
C LEU A 86 6.97 1.50 -0.68
N VAL A 87 6.72 0.26 -1.07
CA VAL A 87 5.95 -0.11 -2.25
C VAL A 87 4.65 -0.79 -1.84
N ILE A 88 3.51 -0.27 -2.30
CA ILE A 88 2.17 -0.74 -1.91
C ILE A 88 1.40 -1.22 -3.13
N ASN A 89 0.93 -2.47 -3.11
CA ASN A 89 -0.09 -2.94 -4.04
C ASN A 89 -1.49 -2.60 -3.50
N ALA A 90 -2.09 -1.54 -4.02
CA ALA A 90 -3.47 -1.12 -3.73
C ALA A 90 -4.43 -1.43 -4.91
N THR A 91 -4.08 -2.40 -5.76
CA THR A 91 -4.93 -2.92 -6.84
C THR A 91 -5.70 -4.14 -6.36
N GLY A 92 -6.67 -4.59 -7.14
CA GLY A 92 -7.32 -5.88 -6.88
C GLY A 92 -6.64 -7.06 -7.59
N LEU A 93 -5.46 -6.86 -8.18
CA LEU A 93 -4.69 -7.92 -8.83
C LEU A 93 -4.10 -8.86 -7.77
N GLY A 94 -4.17 -10.15 -8.02
CA GLY A 94 -3.78 -11.19 -7.07
C GLY A 94 -4.88 -11.59 -6.08
N LYS A 95 -6.02 -10.88 -6.05
CA LYS A 95 -7.19 -11.19 -5.22
C LYS A 95 -8.45 -11.43 -6.07
N ASP A 96 -8.97 -10.38 -6.67
CA ASP A 96 -10.23 -10.43 -7.42
C ASP A 96 -9.99 -10.72 -8.92
N ARG A 97 -8.76 -10.55 -9.36
CA ARG A 97 -8.26 -10.84 -10.71
C ARG A 97 -6.86 -11.41 -10.60
N PRO A 98 -6.48 -12.36 -11.46
CA PRO A 98 -5.12 -12.93 -11.46
C PRO A 98 -4.08 -11.88 -11.88
N GLY A 99 -2.84 -12.11 -11.49
CA GLY A 99 -1.67 -11.35 -11.88
C GLY A 99 -1.20 -10.34 -10.83
N SER A 100 -0.15 -9.65 -11.17
CA SER A 100 0.50 -8.62 -10.37
C SER A 100 0.53 -7.29 -11.13
N PRO A 101 0.58 -6.14 -10.43
CA PRO A 101 0.86 -4.87 -11.09
C PRO A 101 2.32 -4.69 -11.52
N LEU A 102 3.22 -5.62 -11.16
CA LEU A 102 4.63 -5.66 -11.54
C LEU A 102 4.92 -6.90 -12.39
N THR A 103 6.03 -6.87 -13.14
CA THR A 103 6.57 -8.07 -13.79
C THR A 103 7.46 -8.86 -12.81
N ASP A 104 7.76 -10.12 -13.15
CA ASP A 104 8.68 -10.96 -12.37
C ASP A 104 10.14 -10.48 -12.42
N HIS A 105 10.44 -9.52 -13.30
CA HIS A 105 11.77 -8.93 -13.43
C HIS A 105 11.97 -7.66 -12.57
N CYS A 106 10.89 -7.09 -12.03
CA CYS A 106 10.94 -5.90 -11.21
C CYS A 106 11.83 -6.09 -9.98
N LYS A 107 12.69 -5.11 -9.72
CA LYS A 107 13.56 -5.11 -8.54
C LYS A 107 13.04 -4.13 -7.50
N PHE A 108 12.65 -4.64 -6.34
CA PHE A 108 12.25 -3.80 -5.23
C PHE A 108 13.44 -2.99 -4.67
N PRO A 109 13.20 -1.81 -4.06
CA PRO A 109 14.26 -1.00 -3.47
C PRO A 109 15.00 -1.75 -2.35
N GLU A 110 16.32 -1.53 -2.24
CA GLU A 110 17.13 -2.11 -1.16
C GLU A 110 16.58 -1.70 0.22
N ASN A 111 16.54 -2.64 1.17
CA ASN A 111 15.97 -2.43 2.50
C ASN A 111 14.53 -1.87 2.48
N GLY A 112 13.80 -2.13 1.40
CA GLY A 112 12.45 -1.61 1.16
C GLY A 112 11.42 -2.22 2.09
N LEU A 113 10.29 -1.51 2.18
CA LEU A 113 9.05 -1.99 2.78
C LEU A 113 8.10 -2.36 1.64
N VAL A 114 7.48 -3.52 1.71
CA VAL A 114 6.51 -3.99 0.71
C VAL A 114 5.20 -4.31 1.39
N TRP A 115 4.12 -3.69 0.93
CA TRP A 115 2.80 -3.90 1.49
C TRP A 115 1.81 -4.35 0.43
N GLU A 116 1.41 -5.61 0.52
CA GLU A 116 0.30 -6.15 -0.26
C GLU A 116 -1.01 -5.89 0.48
N LEU A 117 -1.90 -5.04 -0.06
CA LEU A 117 -3.18 -4.78 0.60
C LEU A 117 -4.21 -5.91 0.43
N ASN A 118 -3.96 -6.83 -0.49
CA ASN A 118 -4.79 -8.01 -0.59
C ASN A 118 -4.45 -8.99 0.54
N TYR A 119 -5.47 -9.63 1.08
CA TYR A 119 -5.36 -10.59 2.20
C TYR A 119 -5.76 -12.02 1.81
N ARG A 120 -6.13 -12.24 0.55
CA ARG A 120 -6.53 -13.54 -0.02
C ARG A 120 -6.22 -13.57 -1.51
N GLY A 121 -6.30 -14.75 -2.10
CA GLY A 121 -6.01 -14.97 -3.52
C GLY A 121 -4.58 -15.47 -3.73
N THR A 122 -4.07 -15.33 -4.93
CA THR A 122 -2.76 -15.84 -5.34
C THR A 122 -1.59 -14.93 -4.90
N LEU A 123 -1.86 -13.65 -4.64
CA LEU A 123 -0.92 -12.67 -4.08
C LEU A 123 0.44 -12.61 -4.80
N GLU A 124 0.43 -12.64 -6.14
CA GLU A 124 1.66 -12.71 -6.96
C GLU A 124 2.64 -11.57 -6.63
N PHE A 125 2.14 -10.35 -6.39
CA PHE A 125 2.99 -9.23 -5.98
C PHE A 125 3.76 -9.52 -4.68
N MET A 126 3.11 -10.14 -3.70
CA MET A 126 3.77 -10.53 -2.45
C MET A 126 4.81 -11.62 -2.71
N HIS A 127 4.51 -12.62 -3.54
CA HIS A 127 5.47 -13.67 -3.89
C HIS A 127 6.68 -13.13 -4.66
N GLN A 128 6.50 -12.15 -5.54
CA GLN A 128 7.61 -11.45 -6.21
C GLN A 128 8.53 -10.74 -5.21
N ALA A 129 7.97 -10.14 -4.15
CA ALA A 129 8.74 -9.54 -3.08
C ALA A 129 9.45 -10.60 -2.21
N GLU A 130 8.75 -11.69 -1.84
CA GLU A 130 9.31 -12.80 -1.06
C GLU A 130 10.54 -13.42 -1.74
N ALA A 131 10.50 -13.60 -3.05
CA ALA A 131 11.63 -14.11 -3.83
C ALA A 131 12.89 -13.21 -3.75
N GLN A 132 12.74 -11.97 -3.31
CA GLN A 132 13.82 -10.99 -3.18
C GLN A 132 14.12 -10.62 -1.71
N ARG A 133 13.36 -11.16 -0.74
CA ARG A 133 13.38 -10.77 0.68
C ARG A 133 14.80 -10.69 1.25
N GLU A 134 15.53 -11.79 1.21
CA GLU A 134 16.87 -11.87 1.80
C GLU A 134 17.89 -11.01 1.06
N ARG A 135 17.91 -11.14 -0.28
CA ARG A 135 18.88 -10.43 -1.12
C ARG A 135 18.78 -8.93 -1.02
N ARG A 136 17.56 -8.40 -0.83
CA ARG A 136 17.29 -6.96 -0.77
C ARG A 136 16.92 -6.44 0.61
N GLY A 137 16.88 -7.30 1.63
CA GLY A 137 16.56 -6.92 2.99
C GLY A 137 15.14 -6.39 3.15
N LEU A 138 14.16 -6.97 2.43
CA LEU A 138 12.78 -6.49 2.41
C LEU A 138 12.02 -6.85 3.67
N LEU A 139 11.21 -5.92 4.17
CA LEU A 139 10.12 -6.18 5.11
C LEU A 139 8.81 -6.22 4.35
N ILE A 140 8.10 -7.34 4.46
CA ILE A 140 6.92 -7.63 3.64
C ILE A 140 5.75 -7.90 4.57
N GLU A 141 4.63 -7.21 4.31
CA GLU A 141 3.37 -7.36 5.03
C GLU A 141 2.23 -7.63 4.05
N ASP A 142 1.28 -8.49 4.45
CA ASP A 142 0.04 -8.72 3.72
C ASP A 142 -1.06 -7.74 4.16
N GLY A 143 -2.22 -7.81 3.51
CA GLY A 143 -3.37 -6.97 3.78
C GLY A 143 -4.23 -7.38 4.97
N TRP A 144 -3.86 -8.42 5.73
CA TRP A 144 -4.72 -8.96 6.78
C TRP A 144 -4.99 -7.96 7.90
N THR A 145 -3.95 -7.37 8.46
CA THR A 145 -4.08 -6.39 9.55
C THR A 145 -4.88 -5.17 9.08
N TYR A 146 -4.61 -4.67 7.86
CA TYR A 146 -5.36 -3.59 7.25
C TYR A 146 -6.85 -3.94 7.09
N PHE A 147 -7.15 -5.15 6.63
CA PHE A 147 -8.51 -5.65 6.47
C PHE A 147 -9.27 -5.70 7.81
N ILE A 148 -8.68 -6.29 8.84
CA ILE A 148 -9.31 -6.42 10.16
C ILE A 148 -9.57 -5.06 10.78
N HIS A 149 -8.58 -4.17 10.80
CA HIS A 149 -8.75 -2.81 11.34
C HIS A 149 -9.78 -2.00 10.54
N GLY A 150 -9.77 -2.09 9.22
CA GLY A 150 -10.71 -1.37 8.37
C GLY A 150 -12.16 -1.81 8.63
N TRP A 151 -12.44 -3.11 8.64
CA TRP A 151 -13.79 -3.62 8.85
C TRP A 151 -14.28 -3.43 10.28
N THR A 152 -13.45 -3.66 11.29
CA THR A 152 -13.85 -3.43 12.68
C THR A 152 -14.16 -1.96 12.95
N GLN A 153 -13.41 -1.03 12.32
CA GLN A 153 -13.73 0.40 12.41
C GLN A 153 -15.06 0.73 11.73
N VAL A 154 -15.35 0.19 10.55
CA VAL A 154 -16.65 0.38 9.88
C VAL A 154 -17.80 -0.15 10.76
N ILE A 155 -17.65 -1.34 11.33
CA ILE A 155 -18.65 -1.93 12.23
C ILE A 155 -18.84 -1.05 13.47
N ALA A 156 -17.75 -0.60 14.07
CA ALA A 156 -17.77 0.28 15.25
C ALA A 156 -18.57 1.56 14.98
N GLU A 157 -18.31 2.22 13.85
CA GLU A 157 -18.99 3.45 13.43
C GLU A 157 -20.49 3.20 13.13
N VAL A 158 -20.82 2.15 12.37
CA VAL A 158 -22.21 1.86 11.98
C VAL A 158 -23.08 1.48 13.17
N PHE A 159 -22.54 0.71 14.12
CA PHE A 159 -23.29 0.23 15.27
C PHE A 159 -23.07 1.06 16.54
N HIS A 160 -22.27 2.13 16.49
CA HIS A 160 -21.91 2.97 17.61
C HIS A 160 -21.37 2.18 18.82
N ILE A 161 -20.48 1.23 18.54
CA ILE A 161 -19.83 0.39 19.55
C ILE A 161 -18.32 0.58 19.51
N ASP A 162 -17.66 0.36 20.64
CA ASP A 162 -16.19 0.35 20.70
C ASP A 162 -15.65 -1.04 20.37
N ILE A 163 -14.75 -1.12 19.37
CA ILE A 163 -14.03 -2.35 18.99
C ILE A 163 -12.53 -2.05 19.04
N THR A 164 -12.00 -1.92 20.26
CA THR A 164 -10.57 -1.71 20.51
C THR A 164 -10.03 -2.78 21.48
N GLY A 165 -8.73 -2.79 21.69
CA GLY A 165 -8.07 -3.67 22.67
C GLY A 165 -8.45 -5.14 22.50
N GLU A 166 -8.98 -5.75 23.58
CA GLU A 166 -9.32 -7.17 23.61
C GLU A 166 -10.42 -7.56 22.62
N ARG A 167 -11.40 -6.67 22.36
CA ARG A 167 -12.47 -6.93 21.39
C ARG A 167 -11.90 -7.01 19.95
N LEU A 168 -10.99 -6.12 19.61
CA LEU A 168 -10.31 -6.16 18.32
C LEU A 168 -9.47 -7.42 18.17
N ALA A 169 -8.72 -7.79 19.21
CA ALA A 169 -7.93 -9.02 19.23
C ALA A 169 -8.81 -10.29 19.11
N ALA A 170 -10.00 -10.28 19.73
CA ALA A 170 -10.97 -11.38 19.57
C ALA A 170 -11.51 -11.47 18.13
N CYS A 171 -11.85 -10.33 17.51
CA CYS A 171 -12.27 -10.29 16.11
C CYS A 171 -11.18 -10.85 15.18
N ASP A 172 -9.93 -10.45 15.38
CA ASP A 172 -8.79 -10.95 14.59
C ASP A 172 -8.61 -12.47 14.74
N ARG A 173 -8.67 -13.01 15.96
CA ARG A 173 -8.56 -14.46 16.20
C ARG A 173 -9.67 -15.23 15.47
N LEU A 174 -10.93 -14.83 15.65
CA LEU A 174 -12.06 -15.49 15.00
C LEU A 174 -11.98 -15.42 13.48
N ALA A 175 -11.58 -14.26 12.94
CA ALA A 175 -11.44 -14.09 11.49
C ALA A 175 -10.30 -14.96 10.92
N ARG A 176 -9.19 -15.14 11.65
CA ARG A 176 -8.10 -16.05 11.25
C ARG A 176 -8.53 -17.51 11.22
N GLU A 177 -9.36 -17.95 12.18
CA GLU A 177 -9.92 -19.30 12.18
C GLU A 177 -10.83 -19.56 10.95
N MET A 178 -11.50 -18.51 10.45
CA MET A 178 -12.35 -18.57 9.27
C MET A 178 -11.58 -18.38 7.94
N ARG A 179 -10.34 -17.95 8.00
CA ARG A 179 -9.46 -17.75 6.84
C ARG A 179 -9.02 -19.13 6.32
N LYS A 180 -9.83 -19.74 5.43
CA LYS A 180 -9.51 -20.97 4.71
C LYS A 180 -8.98 -20.66 3.33
#